data_e074cffffd11c7e7f963390176f460e4
#
_entry.id   e074cffffd11c7e7f963390176f460e4
#
_cell.length_a   1.000
_cell.length_b   1.000
_cell.length_c   1.000
_cell.angle_alpha   90.00
_cell.angle_beta   90.00
_cell.angle_gamma   90.00
#
_symmetry.space_group_name_H-M   'P 1'
#
loop_
_entity.id
_entity.type
_entity.pdbx_description
1 polymer ?
#
loop_
_entity_poly.entity_id
_entity_poly.type
_entity_poly.pdbx_seq_one_letter_code
_entity_poly.pdbx_strand_id
1 'polypeptide(L)'
;MEYTWDENKRNTNIRKHGIDFPAAIEVFHDEERIETADDRHDYGEERLQTIGYAQPGLLFVVYTYRDNESTRRFISARRANKKEKALYNSLIGR
;
A
#
# COMPACT_ATOMS: atom_id res chain seq x y z
N MET A 1 13.84 6.96 -4.00
CA MET A 1 12.45 6.58 -4.31
C MET A 1 11.54 7.74 -3.96
N GLU A 2 10.74 8.18 -4.91
CA GLU A 2 9.79 9.25 -4.68
C GLU A 2 8.38 8.67 -4.57
N TYR A 3 7.48 9.44 -3.97
CA TYR A 3 6.09 9.04 -3.74
C TYR A 3 5.17 10.13 -4.24
N THR A 4 4.16 9.74 -5.02
CA THR A 4 3.18 10.67 -5.57
C THR A 4 1.77 10.13 -5.41
N TRP A 5 0.78 10.97 -5.64
CA TRP A 5 -0.63 10.62 -5.61
C TRP A 5 -1.46 11.74 -6.22
N ASP A 6 -2.69 11.41 -6.51
CA ASP A 6 -3.70 12.38 -6.92
C ASP A 6 -4.37 12.93 -5.66
N GLU A 7 -4.45 14.25 -5.52
CA GLU A 7 -5.01 14.86 -4.31
C GLU A 7 -6.48 14.49 -4.08
N ASN A 8 -7.26 14.29 -5.14
CA ASN A 8 -8.64 13.85 -5.00
C ASN A 8 -8.70 12.42 -4.43
N LYS A 9 -7.81 11.56 -4.89
CA LYS A 9 -7.72 10.19 -4.35
C LYS A 9 -7.27 10.21 -2.90
N ARG A 10 -6.32 11.07 -2.56
CA ARG A 10 -5.87 11.23 -1.18
C ARG A 10 -7.03 11.59 -0.26
N ASN A 11 -7.82 12.61 -0.65
CA ASN A 11 -8.96 13.07 0.14
C ASN A 11 -10.02 11.99 0.26
N THR A 12 -10.33 11.28 -0.82
CA THR A 12 -11.28 10.18 -0.82
C THR A 12 -10.80 9.06 0.10
N ASN A 13 -9.51 8.75 0.05
CA ASN A 13 -8.93 7.68 0.87
C ASN A 13 -9.04 8.00 2.35
N ILE A 14 -8.77 9.26 2.73
CA ILE A 14 -8.91 9.70 4.12
C ILE A 14 -10.37 9.53 4.58
N ARG A 15 -11.33 9.96 3.76
CA ARG A 15 -12.74 9.84 4.11
C ARG A 15 -13.20 8.40 4.25
N LYS A 16 -12.74 7.51 3.37
CA LYS A 16 -13.16 6.11 3.37
C LYS A 16 -12.45 5.28 4.43
N HIS A 17 -11.17 5.52 4.63
CA HIS A 17 -10.32 4.59 5.40
C HIS A 17 -9.63 5.25 6.58
N GLY A 18 -9.64 6.56 6.68
CA GLY A 18 -8.95 7.28 7.75
C GLY A 18 -7.44 7.24 7.66
N ILE A 19 -6.89 6.86 6.52
CA ILE A 19 -5.44 6.75 6.31
C ILE A 19 -5.02 7.79 5.27
N ASP A 20 -4.01 8.59 5.61
CA ASP A 20 -3.42 9.54 4.69
C ASP A 20 -2.22 8.89 3.99
N PHE A 21 -2.05 9.16 2.70
CA PHE A 21 -0.96 8.59 1.93
C PHE A 21 0.44 8.89 2.50
N PRO A 22 0.75 10.11 2.95
CA PRO A 22 2.05 10.34 3.58
C PRO A 22 2.34 9.40 4.75
N ALA A 23 1.34 9.11 5.58
CA ALA A 23 1.52 8.17 6.69
C ALA A 23 1.78 6.75 6.20
N ALA A 24 1.26 6.39 5.03
CA ALA A 24 1.42 5.05 4.48
C ALA A 24 2.81 4.82 3.87
N ILE A 25 3.58 5.87 3.63
CA ILE A 25 4.95 5.73 3.08
C ILE A 25 5.81 4.83 3.98
N GLU A 26 5.60 4.88 5.30
CA GLU A 26 6.36 4.09 6.25
C GLU A 26 6.28 2.58 6.00
N VAL A 27 5.22 2.12 5.35
CA VAL A 27 5.06 0.70 5.01
C VAL A 27 6.27 0.21 4.21
N PHE A 28 6.83 1.06 3.36
CA PHE A 28 7.95 0.69 2.50
C PHE A 28 9.28 0.64 3.25
N HIS A 29 9.32 1.07 4.50
CA HIS A 29 10.48 0.91 5.38
C HIS A 29 10.40 -0.36 6.21
N ASP A 30 9.28 -1.06 6.18
CA ASP A 30 9.13 -2.35 6.85
C ASP A 30 9.81 -3.42 5.99
N GLU A 31 10.92 -3.94 6.47
CA GLU A 31 11.71 -4.94 5.74
C GLU A 31 10.96 -6.26 5.59
N GLU A 32 9.96 -6.50 6.41
CA GLU A 32 9.17 -7.73 6.37
C GLU A 32 7.88 -7.56 5.59
N ARG A 33 7.70 -6.43 4.93
CA ARG A 33 6.48 -6.19 4.14
C ARG A 33 6.34 -7.25 3.05
N ILE A 34 5.09 -7.55 2.74
CA ILE A 34 4.75 -8.49 1.68
C ILE A 34 4.31 -7.69 0.46
N GLU A 35 4.87 -8.00 -0.70
CA GLU A 35 4.47 -7.36 -1.95
C GLU A 35 4.01 -8.41 -2.94
N THR A 36 2.89 -8.15 -3.61
CA THR A 36 2.37 -9.01 -4.67
C THR A 36 1.79 -8.15 -5.79
N ALA A 37 1.68 -8.75 -6.97
CA ALA A 37 0.99 -8.07 -8.08
C ALA A 37 -0.51 -8.03 -7.80
N ASP A 38 -1.14 -6.91 -8.12
CA ASP A 38 -2.60 -6.77 -8.05
C ASP A 38 -3.17 -7.01 -9.45
N ASP A 39 -3.56 -8.24 -9.71
CA ASP A 39 -4.06 -8.66 -11.02
C ASP A 39 -5.58 -8.92 -11.01
N ARG A 40 -6.28 -8.37 -10.01
CA ARG A 40 -7.74 -8.57 -9.87
C ARG A 40 -8.52 -8.01 -11.07
N HIS A 41 -7.99 -7.00 -11.71
CA HIS A 41 -8.59 -6.34 -12.87
C HIS A 41 -7.51 -5.96 -13.87
N ASP A 42 -7.92 -5.74 -15.11
CA ASP A 42 -7.04 -5.12 -16.10
C ASP A 42 -7.18 -3.61 -15.97
N TYR A 43 -6.17 -2.98 -15.36
CA TYR A 43 -6.16 -1.54 -15.13
C TYR A 43 -5.48 -0.76 -16.27
N GLY A 44 -4.95 -1.47 -17.28
CA GLY A 44 -4.11 -0.83 -18.29
C GLY A 44 -2.72 -0.47 -17.77
N GLU A 45 -2.39 -0.87 -16.55
CA GLU A 45 -1.08 -0.65 -15.93
C GLU A 45 -0.87 -1.69 -14.84
N GLU A 46 0.38 -1.96 -14.54
CA GLU A 46 0.69 -2.88 -13.44
C GLU A 46 0.43 -2.20 -12.11
N ARG A 47 -0.31 -2.87 -11.25
CA ARG A 47 -0.54 -2.44 -9.87
C ARG A 47 0.01 -3.46 -8.91
N LEU A 48 0.52 -2.97 -7.78
CA LEU A 48 1.07 -3.81 -6.73
C LEU A 48 0.31 -3.57 -5.44
N GLN A 49 0.31 -4.60 -4.60
CA GLN A 49 -0.25 -4.55 -3.26
C GLN A 49 0.88 -4.78 -2.28
N THR A 50 0.89 -4.05 -1.17
CA THR A 50 1.83 -4.34 -0.12
C THR A 50 1.14 -4.32 1.23
N ILE A 51 1.57 -5.21 2.12
CA ILE A 51 1.11 -5.29 3.49
C ILE A 51 2.33 -5.02 4.36
N GLY A 52 2.26 -4.00 5.20
CA GLY A 52 3.38 -3.66 6.05
C GLY A 52 2.96 -2.74 7.18
N TYR A 53 3.87 -2.57 8.14
CA TYR A 53 3.63 -1.71 9.30
C TYR A 53 4.00 -0.26 9.03
N ALA A 54 3.15 0.62 9.54
CA ALA A 54 3.37 2.05 9.65
C ALA A 54 2.87 2.48 11.02
N GLN A 55 3.02 3.76 11.38
CA GLN A 55 2.57 4.23 12.69
C GLN A 55 1.09 3.91 12.96
N PRO A 56 0.17 4.11 12.00
CA PRO A 56 -1.24 3.77 12.26
C PRO A 56 -1.51 2.28 12.50
N GLY A 57 -0.60 1.40 12.10
CA GLY A 57 -0.75 -0.04 12.25
C GLY A 57 -0.36 -0.79 11.00
N LEU A 58 -0.83 -2.03 10.89
CA LEU A 58 -0.60 -2.83 9.70
C LEU A 58 -1.53 -2.36 8.58
N LEU A 59 -0.97 -1.95 7.46
CA LEU A 59 -1.72 -1.36 6.34
C LEU A 59 -1.65 -2.25 5.11
N PHE A 60 -2.69 -2.13 4.30
CA PHE A 60 -2.75 -2.70 2.95
C PHE A 60 -2.74 -1.53 1.98
N VAL A 61 -1.71 -1.45 1.13
CA VAL A 61 -1.48 -0.33 0.24
C VAL A 61 -1.45 -0.81 -1.20
N VAL A 62 -2.15 -0.10 -2.09
CA VAL A 62 -2.10 -0.35 -3.53
C VAL A 62 -1.40 0.81 -4.19
N TYR A 63 -0.45 0.51 -5.06
CA TYR A 63 0.33 1.53 -5.75
C TYR A 63 0.74 1.02 -7.12
N THR A 64 1.25 1.93 -7.95
CA THR A 64 1.87 1.60 -9.22
C THR A 64 3.19 2.34 -9.35
N TYR A 65 4.07 1.85 -10.21
CA TYR A 65 5.33 2.54 -10.48
C TYR A 65 5.16 3.58 -11.59
N ARG A 66 5.95 4.64 -11.50
CA ARG A 66 6.10 5.67 -12.52
C ARG A 66 7.59 5.93 -12.73
N ASP A 67 7.92 6.58 -13.84
CA ASP A 67 9.28 7.07 -14.12
C ASP A 67 10.33 5.96 -14.02
N ASN A 68 10.12 4.87 -14.74
CA ASN A 68 11.03 3.71 -14.73
C ASN A 68 11.26 3.19 -13.33
N GLU A 69 10.17 3.08 -12.54
CA GLU A 69 10.19 2.52 -11.19
C GLU A 69 10.96 3.37 -10.17
N SER A 70 11.21 4.63 -10.48
CA SER A 70 11.81 5.55 -9.52
C SER A 70 10.78 6.20 -8.61
N THR A 71 9.50 6.09 -8.93
CA THR A 71 8.40 6.71 -8.21
C THR A 71 7.31 5.68 -7.92
N ARG A 72 6.83 5.65 -6.69
CA ARG A 72 5.62 4.90 -6.31
C ARG A 72 4.45 5.87 -6.27
N ARG A 73 3.43 5.57 -7.06
CA ARG A 73 2.21 6.39 -7.09
C ARG A 73 1.12 5.65 -6.33
N PHE A 74 0.69 6.23 -5.21
CA PHE A 74 -0.33 5.63 -4.35
C PHE A 74 -1.70 5.67 -5.02
N ILE A 75 -2.43 4.58 -4.86
CA ILE A 75 -3.80 4.43 -5.36
C ILE A 75 -4.76 4.33 -4.19
N SER A 76 -4.44 3.51 -3.18
CA SER A 76 -5.27 3.40 -1.97
C SER A 76 -4.44 2.89 -0.80
N ALA A 77 -4.88 3.18 0.40
CA ALA A 77 -4.27 2.71 1.63
C ALA A 77 -5.36 2.54 2.68
N ARG A 78 -5.40 1.37 3.31
CA ARG A 78 -6.35 1.07 4.38
C ARG A 78 -5.71 0.16 5.40
N ARG A 79 -6.36 -0.02 6.53
CA ARG A 79 -5.88 -0.98 7.52
C ARG A 79 -6.05 -2.40 6.98
N ALA A 80 -5.10 -3.25 7.30
CA ALA A 80 -5.15 -4.66 6.91
C ALA A 80 -6.34 -5.35 7.59
N ASN A 81 -7.01 -6.22 6.84
CA ASN A 81 -8.08 -7.05 7.39
C ASN A 81 -7.50 -8.29 8.07
N LYS A 82 -8.36 -9.15 8.62
CA LYS A 82 -7.92 -10.34 9.36
C LYS A 82 -7.08 -11.29 8.51
N LYS A 83 -7.48 -11.50 7.27
CA LYS A 83 -6.74 -12.39 6.36
C LYS A 83 -5.37 -11.84 6.05
N GLU A 84 -5.28 -10.55 5.82
CA GLU A 84 -4.02 -9.88 5.52
C GLU A 84 -3.08 -9.91 6.72
N LYS A 85 -3.61 -9.68 7.92
CA LYS A 85 -2.84 -9.79 9.15
C LYS A 85 -2.30 -11.21 9.34
N ALA A 86 -3.15 -12.20 9.11
CA ALA A 86 -2.74 -13.60 9.25
C ALA A 86 -1.66 -13.96 8.26
N LEU A 87 -1.78 -13.50 7.03
CA LEU A 87 -0.78 -13.73 5.99
C LEU A 87 0.56 -13.10 6.37
N TYR A 88 0.55 -11.84 6.78
CA TYR A 88 1.75 -11.14 7.19
C TYR A 88 2.44 -11.89 8.34
N ASN A 89 1.68 -12.23 9.37
CA ASN A 89 2.24 -12.91 10.54
C ASN A 89 2.77 -14.31 10.20
N SER A 90 2.12 -15.04 9.31
CA SER A 90 2.56 -16.39 8.95
C SER A 90 3.86 -16.36 8.15
N LEU A 91 4.03 -15.39 7.28
CA LEU A 91 5.21 -15.29 6.41
C LEU A 91 6.44 -14.78 7.16
N ILE A 92 6.27 -14.07 8.26
CA ILE A 92 7.40 -13.62 9.08
C ILE A 92 7.68 -14.55 10.25
N GLY A 93 7.06 -15.73 10.28
CA GLY A 93 7.36 -16.78 11.26
C GLY A 93 6.75 -16.57 12.62
N ARG A 94 5.62 -15.90 12.72
CA ARG A 94 4.95 -15.65 13.99
C ARG A 94 3.59 -16.29 14.09
#